data_dc8ef2dc878f3631316dcf22d1a69a39
#
_entry.id   dc8ef2dc878f3631316dcf22d1a69a39
#
_cell.length_a   1.000
_cell.length_b   1.000
_cell.length_c   1.000
_cell.angle_alpha   90.00
_cell.angle_beta   90.00
_cell.angle_gamma   90.00
#
_symmetry.space_group_name_H-M   'P 1'
#
loop_
_entity.id
_entity.type
_entity.pdbx_description
1 polymer ?
#
loop_
_entity_poly.entity_id
_entity_poly.type
_entity_poly.pdbx_seq_one_letter_code
_entity_poly.pdbx_strand_id
1 'polypeptide(L)'
;MRGNFGNMMKQAQAMQANMQKAQAEIEHIEVLGESGGGMVKVTMNGKHEVKRVQIEPSVAGDDREMLEDLVAAAINDAVHKVDARVQEKMAALTAGLNLPPGMKLPF
;
A
#
# COMPACT_ATOMS: atom_id res chain seq x y z
N MET A 1 26.25 7.41 -31.49
CA MET A 1 25.11 8.14 -30.91
C MET A 1 23.76 7.45 -31.14
N ARG A 2 23.57 6.86 -32.29
CA ARG A 2 22.31 6.12 -32.54
C ARG A 2 22.13 4.96 -31.57
N GLY A 3 23.21 4.27 -31.22
CA GLY A 3 23.13 3.17 -30.26
C GLY A 3 22.72 3.59 -28.86
N ASN A 4 23.18 4.77 -28.42
CA ASN A 4 22.81 5.30 -27.11
C ASN A 4 21.35 5.72 -27.05
N PHE A 5 20.86 6.29 -28.14
CA PHE A 5 19.45 6.70 -28.20
C PHE A 5 18.53 5.48 -28.14
N GLY A 6 18.86 4.42 -28.88
CA GLY A 6 18.09 3.18 -28.82
C GLY A 6 18.08 2.53 -27.43
N ASN A 7 19.25 2.55 -26.76
CA ASN A 7 19.34 2.01 -25.40
C ASN A 7 18.52 2.85 -24.42
N MET A 8 18.57 4.18 -24.57
CA MET A 8 17.78 5.06 -23.71
C MET A 8 16.27 4.82 -23.90
N MET A 9 15.84 4.60 -25.14
CA MET A 9 14.46 4.27 -25.41
C MET A 9 14.04 2.96 -24.77
N LYS A 10 14.89 1.95 -24.88
CA LYS A 10 14.61 0.65 -24.26
C LYS A 10 14.52 0.77 -22.73
N GLN A 11 15.42 1.55 -22.14
CA GLN A 11 15.41 1.75 -20.69
C GLN A 11 14.15 2.49 -20.26
N ALA A 12 13.74 3.50 -21.02
CA ALA A 12 12.52 4.24 -20.71
C ALA A 12 11.28 3.35 -20.80
N GLN A 13 11.23 2.49 -21.83
CA GLN A 13 10.11 1.56 -22.00
C GLN A 13 10.09 0.52 -20.88
N ALA A 14 11.26 0.02 -20.49
CA ALA A 14 11.39 -0.96 -19.40
C ALA A 14 10.96 -0.32 -18.07
N MET A 15 11.36 0.92 -17.81
CA MET A 15 10.97 1.64 -16.61
C MET A 15 9.45 1.83 -16.57
N GLN A 16 8.85 2.25 -17.68
CA GLN A 16 7.41 2.43 -17.75
C GLN A 16 6.66 1.12 -17.48
N ALA A 17 7.13 0.03 -18.09
CA ALA A 17 6.53 -1.29 -17.86
C ALA A 17 6.67 -1.71 -16.41
N ASN A 18 7.83 -1.47 -15.80
CA ASN A 18 8.07 -1.81 -14.40
C ASN A 18 7.19 -0.98 -13.46
N MET A 19 6.98 0.30 -13.78
CA MET A 19 6.09 1.15 -12.99
C MET A 19 4.64 0.70 -13.08
N GLN A 20 4.19 0.33 -14.28
CA GLN A 20 2.83 -0.19 -14.47
C GLN A 20 2.64 -1.49 -13.69
N LYS A 21 3.63 -2.36 -13.73
CA LYS A 21 3.60 -3.61 -12.98
C LYS A 21 3.56 -3.35 -11.48
N ALA A 22 4.38 -2.41 -11.01
CA ALA A 22 4.41 -2.04 -9.60
C ALA A 22 3.07 -1.47 -9.15
N GLN A 23 2.43 -0.63 -9.97
CA GLN A 23 1.13 -0.09 -9.65
C GLN A 23 0.06 -1.19 -9.57
N ALA A 24 0.10 -2.14 -10.51
CA ALA A 24 -0.83 -3.28 -10.46
C ALA A 24 -0.62 -4.12 -9.21
N GLU A 25 0.62 -4.36 -8.83
CA GLU A 25 0.94 -5.09 -7.60
C GLU A 25 0.46 -4.33 -6.37
N ILE A 26 0.61 -3.00 -6.35
CA ILE A 26 0.13 -2.16 -5.25
C ILE A 26 -1.39 -2.27 -5.12
N GLU A 27 -2.11 -2.24 -6.24
CA GLU A 27 -3.57 -2.38 -6.20
C GLU A 27 -4.02 -3.70 -5.61
N HIS A 28 -3.21 -4.75 -5.74
CA HIS A 28 -3.52 -6.08 -5.24
C HIS A 28 -2.98 -6.34 -3.84
N ILE A 29 -2.29 -5.38 -3.24
CA ILE A 29 -1.88 -5.48 -1.83
C ILE A 29 -3.14 -5.57 -0.97
N GLU A 30 -3.12 -6.49 -0.01
CA GLU A 30 -4.15 -6.54 1.02
C GLU A 30 -3.48 -6.58 2.37
N VAL A 31 -3.99 -5.79 3.29
CA VAL A 31 -3.51 -5.78 4.68
C VAL A 31 -4.70 -5.99 5.61
N LEU A 32 -4.40 -6.44 6.80
CA LEU A 32 -5.38 -6.62 7.86
C LEU A 32 -5.08 -5.61 8.97
N GLY A 33 -5.94 -4.59 9.09
CA GLY A 33 -5.88 -3.66 10.20
C GLY A 33 -6.68 -4.22 11.37
N GLU A 34 -6.21 -3.97 12.58
CA GLU A 34 -6.84 -4.53 13.77
C GLU A 34 -6.90 -3.49 14.88
N SER A 35 -7.87 -3.66 15.76
CA SER A 35 -7.98 -2.89 16.98
C SER A 35 -8.58 -3.75 18.09
N GLY A 36 -8.40 -3.31 19.35
CA GLY A 36 -8.96 -4.02 20.47
C GLY A 36 -8.46 -5.46 20.60
N GLY A 37 -7.19 -5.71 20.27
CA GLY A 37 -6.65 -7.06 20.36
C GLY A 37 -7.22 -8.01 19.30
N GLY A 38 -7.71 -7.47 18.18
CA GLY A 38 -8.30 -8.27 17.12
C GLY A 38 -9.82 -8.35 17.18
N MET A 39 -10.46 -7.61 18.08
CA MET A 39 -11.93 -7.60 18.16
C MET A 39 -12.56 -6.95 16.94
N VAL A 40 -11.88 -6.01 16.31
CA VAL A 40 -12.30 -5.44 15.03
C VAL A 40 -11.14 -5.59 14.06
N LYS A 41 -11.45 -6.13 12.87
CA LYS A 41 -10.47 -6.35 11.80
C LYS A 41 -11.00 -5.73 10.52
N VAL A 42 -10.11 -5.02 9.80
CA VAL A 42 -10.44 -4.36 8.55
C VAL A 42 -9.47 -4.83 7.48
N THR A 43 -10.00 -5.38 6.40
CA THR A 43 -9.20 -5.73 5.22
C THR A 43 -9.19 -4.54 4.27
N MET A 44 -8.01 -4.08 3.89
CA MET A 44 -7.83 -2.92 3.02
C MET A 44 -6.86 -3.25 1.91
N ASN A 45 -7.12 -2.75 0.70
CA ASN A 45 -6.21 -2.94 -0.42
C ASN A 45 -5.26 -1.75 -0.58
N GLY A 46 -4.37 -1.83 -1.58
CA GLY A 46 -3.37 -0.80 -1.81
C GLY A 46 -3.93 0.54 -2.28
N LYS A 47 -5.19 0.58 -2.66
CA LYS A 47 -5.89 1.83 -3.01
C LYS A 47 -6.57 2.46 -1.81
N HIS A 48 -6.33 1.93 -0.62
CA HIS A 48 -6.99 2.36 0.62
C HIS A 48 -8.50 2.13 0.60
N GLU A 49 -8.94 1.11 -0.13
CA GLU A 49 -10.34 0.71 -0.12
C GLU A 49 -10.53 -0.35 0.96
N VAL A 50 -11.56 -0.15 1.78
CA VAL A 50 -11.97 -1.15 2.76
C VAL A 50 -12.75 -2.23 2.03
N LYS A 51 -12.24 -3.47 2.07
CA LYS A 51 -12.89 -4.61 1.43
C LYS A 51 -13.81 -5.35 2.38
N ARG A 52 -13.48 -5.37 3.65
CA ARG A 52 -14.21 -6.15 4.63
C ARG A 52 -13.97 -5.60 6.02
N VAL A 53 -15.02 -5.64 6.83
CA VAL A 53 -14.94 -5.32 8.25
C VAL A 53 -15.47 -6.52 9.01
N GLN A 54 -14.70 -7.02 9.97
CA GLN A 54 -15.09 -8.13 10.84
C GLN A 54 -15.13 -7.63 12.27
N ILE A 55 -16.25 -7.86 12.94
CA ILE A 55 -16.46 -7.40 14.29
C ILE A 55 -16.86 -8.60 15.14
N GLU A 56 -16.16 -8.80 16.27
CA GLU A 56 -16.54 -9.88 17.18
C GLU A 56 -17.94 -9.61 17.76
N PRO A 57 -18.77 -10.64 17.86
CA PRO A 57 -20.13 -10.45 18.41
C PRO A 57 -20.14 -9.89 19.82
N SER A 58 -19.12 -10.17 20.62
CA SER A 58 -19.05 -9.69 22.00
C SER A 58 -18.94 -8.16 22.08
N VAL A 59 -18.47 -7.51 21.02
CA VAL A 59 -18.31 -6.05 20.97
C VAL A 59 -19.53 -5.38 20.37
N ALA A 60 -20.26 -6.10 19.51
CA ALA A 60 -21.26 -5.51 18.63
C ALA A 60 -22.52 -5.00 19.33
N GLY A 61 -22.79 -5.40 20.58
CA GLY A 61 -24.07 -5.14 21.21
C GLY A 61 -24.09 -4.18 22.38
N ASP A 62 -22.97 -3.94 23.06
CA ASP A 62 -23.03 -3.35 24.39
C ASP A 62 -22.64 -1.88 24.46
N ASP A 63 -21.73 -1.41 23.63
CA ASP A 63 -21.24 -0.03 23.68
C ASP A 63 -20.98 0.45 22.24
N ARG A 64 -21.95 1.21 21.74
CA ARG A 64 -21.87 1.71 20.37
C ARG A 64 -20.68 2.65 20.19
N GLU A 65 -20.44 3.52 21.15
CA GLU A 65 -19.35 4.49 21.06
C GLU A 65 -18.00 3.79 21.03
N MET A 66 -17.83 2.77 21.88
CA MET A 66 -16.60 1.96 21.86
C MET A 66 -16.43 1.26 20.52
N LEU A 67 -17.51 0.71 19.97
CA LEU A 67 -17.46 0.05 18.67
C LEU A 67 -17.05 1.02 17.57
N GLU A 68 -17.62 2.22 17.56
CA GLU A 68 -17.26 3.25 16.58
C GLU A 68 -15.77 3.59 16.66
N ASP A 69 -15.24 3.74 17.87
CA ASP A 69 -13.82 4.05 18.08
C ASP A 69 -12.94 2.89 17.64
N LEU A 70 -13.33 1.66 17.91
CA LEU A 70 -12.57 0.48 17.50
C LEU A 70 -12.53 0.33 15.98
N VAL A 71 -13.65 0.62 15.30
CA VAL A 71 -13.68 0.57 13.84
C VAL A 71 -12.75 1.63 13.26
N ALA A 72 -12.80 2.86 13.77
CA ALA A 72 -11.92 3.93 13.32
C ALA A 72 -10.45 3.54 13.54
N ALA A 73 -10.12 2.99 14.69
CA ALA A 73 -8.76 2.58 14.99
C ALA A 73 -8.28 1.46 14.07
N ALA A 74 -9.15 0.49 13.75
CA ALA A 74 -8.79 -0.61 12.85
C ALA A 74 -8.55 -0.09 11.42
N ILE A 75 -9.37 0.85 10.96
CA ILE A 75 -9.20 1.47 9.64
C ILE A 75 -7.87 2.22 9.59
N ASN A 76 -7.56 3.01 10.61
CA ASN A 76 -6.30 3.76 10.66
C ASN A 76 -5.09 2.82 10.71
N ASP A 77 -5.19 1.72 11.45
CA ASP A 77 -4.15 0.71 11.46
C ASP A 77 -3.94 0.11 10.06
N ALA A 78 -5.02 -0.18 9.34
CA ALA A 78 -4.94 -0.68 7.97
C ALA A 78 -4.28 0.35 7.04
N VAL A 79 -4.64 1.63 7.16
CA VAL A 79 -4.04 2.70 6.34
C VAL A 79 -2.53 2.74 6.55
N HIS A 80 -2.08 2.70 7.79
CA HIS A 80 -0.65 2.73 8.11
C HIS A 80 0.07 1.51 7.52
N LYS A 81 -0.55 0.34 7.58
CA LYS A 81 0.03 -0.88 7.02
C LYS A 81 0.10 -0.83 5.50
N VAL A 82 -0.93 -0.31 4.84
CA VAL A 82 -0.91 -0.13 3.38
C VAL A 82 0.22 0.82 3.00
N ASP A 83 0.32 1.97 3.69
CA ASP A 83 1.35 2.96 3.39
C ASP A 83 2.76 2.37 3.53
N ALA A 84 2.98 1.56 4.57
CA ALA A 84 4.26 0.90 4.77
C ALA A 84 4.57 -0.07 3.63
N ARG A 85 3.58 -0.86 3.20
CA ARG A 85 3.76 -1.81 2.10
C ARG A 85 4.02 -1.11 0.78
N VAL A 86 3.32 0.01 0.52
CA VAL A 86 3.52 0.80 -0.68
C VAL A 86 4.94 1.39 -0.69
N GLN A 87 5.39 1.92 0.45
CA GLN A 87 6.75 2.46 0.55
C GLN A 87 7.81 1.40 0.31
N GLU A 88 7.62 0.20 0.80
CA GLU A 88 8.54 -0.92 0.52
C GLU A 88 8.61 -1.22 -0.96
N LYS A 89 7.46 -1.25 -1.65
CA LYS A 89 7.41 -1.50 -3.09
C LYS A 89 8.13 -0.40 -3.86
N MET A 90 7.90 0.85 -3.49
CA MET A 90 8.54 1.99 -4.15
C MET A 90 10.04 2.04 -3.88
N ALA A 91 10.46 1.71 -2.67
CA ALA A 91 11.88 1.64 -2.33
C ALA A 91 12.59 0.57 -3.15
N ALA A 92 11.97 -0.59 -3.33
CA ALA A 92 12.51 -1.66 -4.15
C ALA A 92 12.64 -1.23 -5.61
N LEU A 93 11.64 -0.53 -6.14
CA LEU A 93 11.68 0.00 -7.50
C LEU A 93 12.80 1.04 -7.65
N THR A 94 12.92 1.94 -6.70
CA THR A 94 13.96 2.98 -6.70
C THR A 94 15.35 2.38 -6.62
N ALA A 95 15.54 1.37 -5.78
CA ALA A 95 16.83 0.67 -5.67
C ALA A 95 17.23 0.02 -6.99
N GLY A 96 16.24 -0.54 -7.71
CA GLY A 96 16.49 -1.13 -9.02
C GLY A 96 16.86 -0.12 -10.10
N LEU A 97 16.49 1.13 -9.93
CA LEU A 97 16.77 2.20 -10.89
C LEU A 97 18.16 2.80 -10.75
N ASN A 98 18.86 2.51 -9.65
CA ASN A 98 20.23 2.96 -9.44
C ASN A 98 20.36 4.49 -9.56
N LEU A 99 19.48 5.21 -8.90
CA LEU A 99 19.41 6.67 -8.99
C LEU A 99 20.63 7.33 -8.34
N PRO A 100 21.11 8.47 -8.91
CA PRO A 100 22.19 9.23 -8.28
C PRO A 100 21.79 9.74 -6.89
N PRO A 101 22.76 9.95 -5.99
CA PRO A 101 22.45 10.53 -4.68
C PRO A 101 21.78 11.90 -4.82
N GLY A 102 20.77 12.12 -4.01
CA GLY A 102 20.03 13.38 -3.99
C GLY A 102 18.85 13.43 -4.93
N MET A 103 18.70 12.50 -5.86
CA MET A 103 17.49 12.43 -6.68
C MET A 103 16.38 11.76 -5.92
N LYS A 104 15.22 12.40 -5.93
CA LYS A 104 14.00 11.84 -5.33
C LYS A 104 12.96 11.63 -6.41
N LEU A 105 12.31 10.48 -6.37
CA LEU A 105 11.16 10.22 -7.23
C LEU A 105 9.93 10.97 -6.70
N PRO A 106 8.96 11.31 -7.57
CA PRO A 106 7.79 12.11 -7.17
C PRO A 106 6.73 11.34 -6.37
N PHE A 107 7.12 10.25 -5.76
CA PHE A 107 6.19 9.47 -4.94
C PHE A 107 6.81 9.01 -3.64
#